data_d88c68d79445380d35fb3cb092ceaa21
#
_entry.id   d88c68d79445380d35fb3cb092ceaa21
#
_cell.length_a   1.000
_cell.length_b   1.000
_cell.length_c   1.000
_cell.angle_alpha   90.00
_cell.angle_beta   90.00
_cell.angle_gamma   90.00
#
_symmetry.space_group_name_H-M   'P 1'
#
loop_
_entity.id
_entity.type
_entity.pdbx_description
1 polymer ?
#
loop_
_entity_poly.entity_id
_entity_poly.type
_entity_poly.pdbx_seq_one_letter_code
_entity_poly.pdbx_strand_id
1 'polypeptide(L)'
;MMRSRPAVLAIIALLLATSASLANPGGEGDADRDFTCGGSCHGDPALSAPSDGTVSVSVDSLVFSGTATAVHVTASGMSLSGNRLLGVFLLGSSNGNGDHPEDYGWAILQDPNGGSHNYVEVIVPPSGSVTLTWVMLAPEQTGLQNLFVEIHHGVSPNSNKWAYSALTRGYTVDVQPVPDNLPGFAFDWTPEMRVTGVDSPTEIRTRNATSVTVQWMLEGEWLPHDAEVSGAGDVWEAMLPATIGDTRMQYQVTTSNGEFSIVQPWL
;
A
#
# COMPACT_ATOMS: atom_id res chain seq x y z
N MET A 1 -11.66 -35.04 51.94
CA MET A 1 -10.72 -34.12 51.31
C MET A 1 -10.20 -34.72 49.99
N MET A 2 -10.83 -34.48 48.85
CA MET A 2 -10.33 -34.78 47.50
C MET A 2 -11.35 -34.30 46.45
N ARG A 3 -11.40 -32.99 46.17
CA ARG A 3 -12.28 -32.43 45.12
C ARG A 3 -11.62 -31.37 44.24
N SER A 4 -10.27 -31.25 44.22
CA SER A 4 -9.58 -30.20 43.45
C SER A 4 -8.92 -30.67 42.14
N ARG A 5 -8.92 -31.98 41.83
CA ARG A 5 -8.26 -32.52 40.66
C ARG A 5 -8.89 -32.19 39.29
N PRO A 6 -10.25 -32.11 39.17
CA PRO A 6 -10.82 -31.77 37.86
C PRO A 6 -10.64 -30.28 37.45
N ALA A 7 -10.57 -29.36 38.42
CA ALA A 7 -10.39 -27.95 38.15
C ALA A 7 -8.95 -27.66 37.63
N VAL A 8 -7.93 -28.33 38.20
CA VAL A 8 -6.55 -28.15 37.74
C VAL A 8 -6.35 -28.75 36.35
N LEU A 9 -6.96 -29.89 36.05
CA LEU A 9 -6.92 -30.48 34.70
C LEU A 9 -7.65 -29.60 33.67
N ALA A 10 -8.72 -28.96 34.04
CA ALA A 10 -9.45 -28.02 33.15
C ALA A 10 -8.64 -26.75 32.88
N ILE A 11 -7.92 -26.23 33.87
CA ILE A 11 -7.03 -25.07 33.69
C ILE A 11 -5.82 -25.41 32.81
N ILE A 12 -5.23 -26.62 33.00
CA ILE A 12 -4.13 -27.09 32.15
C ILE A 12 -4.62 -27.32 30.70
N ALA A 13 -5.81 -27.88 30.52
CA ALA A 13 -6.41 -28.06 29.19
C ALA A 13 -6.74 -26.69 28.53
N LEU A 14 -7.16 -25.70 29.32
CA LEU A 14 -7.41 -24.34 28.81
C LEU A 14 -6.11 -23.61 28.45
N LEU A 15 -5.03 -23.83 29.19
CA LEU A 15 -3.69 -23.29 28.90
C LEU A 15 -3.00 -24.00 27.72
N LEU A 16 -3.37 -25.25 27.44
CA LEU A 16 -2.89 -25.98 26.26
C LEU A 16 -3.75 -25.72 25.01
N ALA A 17 -4.93 -25.14 25.19
CA ALA A 17 -5.80 -24.64 24.12
C ALA A 17 -5.51 -23.18 23.73
N THR A 18 -4.44 -22.57 24.28
CA THR A 18 -3.91 -21.33 23.70
C THR A 18 -3.46 -21.65 22.29
N SER A 19 -4.29 -21.24 21.37
CA SER A 19 -4.10 -21.25 19.95
C SER A 19 -2.64 -21.35 19.54
N ALA A 20 -2.27 -22.44 18.87
CA ALA A 20 -1.20 -22.32 17.90
C ALA A 20 -1.61 -21.12 17.03
N SER A 21 -0.93 -20.00 17.17
CA SER A 21 -1.03 -18.94 16.20
C SER A 21 -0.62 -19.56 14.90
N LEU A 22 -1.60 -19.90 14.07
CA LEU A 22 -1.33 -20.38 12.73
C LEU A 22 -0.67 -19.18 12.05
N ALA A 23 0.63 -19.29 11.86
CA ALA A 23 1.35 -18.32 11.09
C ALA A 23 0.64 -18.18 9.74
N ASN A 24 0.09 -17.03 9.48
CA ASN A 24 -0.61 -16.75 8.23
C ASN A 24 0.44 -16.55 7.13
N PRO A 25 0.34 -17.22 5.96
CA PRO A 25 1.29 -17.02 4.86
C PRO A 25 1.43 -15.58 4.38
N GLY A 26 0.42 -14.76 4.54
CA GLY A 26 0.48 -13.34 4.25
C GLY A 26 1.07 -12.49 5.37
N GLY A 27 1.45 -13.08 6.50
CA GLY A 27 1.76 -12.34 7.71
C GLY A 27 0.51 -11.97 8.49
N GLU A 28 0.67 -11.34 9.64
CA GLU A 28 -0.46 -10.72 10.36
C GLU A 28 -0.32 -9.20 10.20
N GLY A 29 -1.34 -8.59 9.59
CA GLY A 29 -1.37 -7.16 9.39
C GLY A 29 -1.60 -6.42 10.71
N ASP A 30 -0.55 -5.87 11.28
CA ASP A 30 -0.67 -4.67 12.06
C ASP A 30 0.25 -3.59 11.48
N ALA A 31 -0.08 -2.35 11.77
CA ALA A 31 0.45 -1.19 11.08
C ALA A 31 1.94 -0.91 11.35
N ASP A 32 2.56 -1.57 12.33
CA ASP A 32 3.88 -1.19 12.86
C ASP A 32 4.91 -2.31 12.73
N ARG A 33 4.90 -3.02 11.61
CA ARG A 33 5.83 -4.12 11.43
C ARG A 33 7.16 -3.67 10.90
N ASP A 34 8.19 -4.12 11.58
CA ASP A 34 9.58 -4.01 11.21
C ASP A 34 10.18 -5.38 10.85
N PHE A 35 11.41 -5.40 10.39
CA PHE A 35 12.17 -6.62 10.11
C PHE A 35 12.33 -7.55 11.33
N THR A 36 12.20 -7.03 12.54
CA THR A 36 12.39 -7.80 13.77
C THR A 36 11.19 -8.65 14.14
N CYS A 37 10.03 -8.40 13.54
CA CYS A 37 8.79 -9.10 13.83
C CYS A 37 8.84 -10.60 13.46
N GLY A 38 9.82 -11.05 12.71
CA GLY A 38 9.95 -12.41 12.22
C GLY A 38 10.48 -13.43 13.24
N GLY A 39 11.22 -12.99 14.25
CA GLY A 39 12.13 -13.88 14.99
C GLY A 39 11.50 -15.00 15.80
N SER A 40 10.32 -14.84 16.38
CA SER A 40 9.70 -15.87 17.22
C SER A 40 8.42 -16.48 16.66
N CYS A 41 7.71 -15.75 15.77
CA CYS A 41 6.42 -16.19 15.24
C CYS A 41 6.49 -16.62 13.77
N HIS A 42 7.41 -16.07 13.01
CA HIS A 42 7.50 -16.27 11.56
C HIS A 42 8.84 -16.80 11.07
N GLY A 43 9.74 -17.12 11.96
CA GLY A 43 11.11 -17.48 11.63
C GLY A 43 12.01 -16.24 11.56
N ASP A 44 13.25 -16.39 11.98
CA ASP A 44 14.28 -15.38 11.79
C ASP A 44 14.48 -15.17 10.28
N PRO A 45 14.45 -13.95 9.76
CA PRO A 45 14.82 -13.65 8.39
C PRO A 45 16.13 -14.29 7.94
N ALA A 46 17.10 -14.38 8.83
CA ALA A 46 18.36 -15.07 8.56
C ALA A 46 18.24 -16.59 8.47
N LEU A 47 17.15 -17.18 8.98
CA LEU A 47 16.91 -18.62 9.05
C LEU A 47 15.76 -19.09 8.16
N SER A 48 14.95 -18.17 7.63
CA SER A 48 13.88 -18.51 6.68
C SER A 48 14.46 -18.89 5.33
N ALA A 49 13.77 -19.75 4.60
CA ALA A 49 14.14 -20.03 3.23
C ALA A 49 14.04 -18.74 2.42
N PRO A 50 15.04 -18.41 1.59
CA PRO A 50 14.95 -17.24 0.73
C PRO A 50 13.73 -17.37 -0.19
N SER A 51 13.09 -16.24 -0.47
CA SER A 51 11.98 -16.19 -1.40
C SER A 51 12.43 -16.63 -2.80
N ASP A 52 11.61 -17.43 -3.46
CA ASP A 52 11.73 -17.74 -4.89
C ASP A 52 11.11 -16.63 -5.76
N GLY A 53 10.45 -15.65 -5.14
CA GLY A 53 9.84 -14.51 -5.81
C GLY A 53 10.84 -13.41 -6.16
N THR A 54 10.40 -12.55 -7.04
CA THR A 54 11.08 -11.30 -7.39
C THR A 54 10.23 -10.11 -7.01
N VAL A 55 10.88 -9.07 -6.49
CA VAL A 55 10.24 -7.80 -6.12
C VAL A 55 10.94 -6.66 -6.83
N SER A 56 10.17 -5.74 -7.33
CA SER A 56 10.66 -4.47 -7.86
C SER A 56 9.85 -3.31 -7.31
N VAL A 57 10.52 -2.19 -7.10
CA VAL A 57 9.92 -0.92 -6.72
C VAL A 57 10.11 0.07 -7.85
N SER A 58 9.11 0.87 -8.12
CA SER A 58 9.23 2.04 -8.98
C SER A 58 8.44 3.20 -8.38
N VAL A 59 8.94 4.40 -8.58
CA VAL A 59 8.24 5.65 -8.25
C VAL A 59 8.22 6.53 -9.49
N ASP A 60 7.45 7.59 -9.46
CA ASP A 60 7.49 8.61 -10.49
C ASP A 60 8.93 9.13 -10.67
N SER A 61 9.26 9.50 -11.90
CA SER A 61 10.64 9.91 -12.27
C SER A 61 11.13 11.14 -11.51
N LEU A 62 10.22 11.99 -11.06
CA LEU A 62 10.50 13.18 -10.26
C LEU A 62 9.61 13.18 -9.02
N VAL A 63 10.24 13.30 -7.86
CA VAL A 63 9.56 13.38 -6.57
C VAL A 63 9.95 14.70 -5.92
N PHE A 64 8.96 15.47 -5.49
CA PHE A 64 9.19 16.77 -4.86
C PHE A 64 8.87 16.73 -3.36
N SER A 65 9.64 17.49 -2.57
CA SER A 65 9.46 17.53 -1.11
C SER A 65 8.04 17.94 -0.74
N GLY A 66 7.47 17.24 0.25
CA GLY A 66 6.12 17.51 0.75
C GLY A 66 5.00 17.29 -0.27
N THR A 67 5.23 16.57 -1.37
CA THR A 67 4.20 16.27 -2.38
C THR A 67 3.85 14.79 -2.42
N ALA A 68 2.64 14.49 -2.86
CA ALA A 68 2.20 13.12 -3.05
C ALA A 68 2.87 12.48 -4.28
N THR A 69 3.29 11.24 -4.12
CA THR A 69 3.85 10.41 -5.19
C THR A 69 3.32 8.99 -5.11
N ALA A 70 3.21 8.31 -6.23
CA ALA A 70 2.86 6.90 -6.29
C ALA A 70 4.13 6.03 -6.18
N VAL A 71 4.09 5.06 -5.27
CA VAL A 71 5.12 4.03 -5.12
C VAL A 71 4.51 2.70 -5.53
N HIS A 72 5.02 2.13 -6.62
CA HIS A 72 4.55 0.87 -7.16
C HIS A 72 5.48 -0.27 -6.76
N VAL A 73 4.90 -1.30 -6.18
CA VAL A 73 5.59 -2.53 -5.81
C VAL A 73 5.05 -3.66 -6.66
N THR A 74 5.91 -4.28 -7.46
CA THR A 74 5.54 -5.45 -8.25
C THR A 74 6.22 -6.69 -7.70
N ALA A 75 5.43 -7.69 -7.34
CA ALA A 75 5.90 -8.99 -6.89
C ALA A 75 5.45 -10.09 -7.86
N SER A 76 6.34 -11.03 -8.18
CA SER A 76 6.06 -12.13 -9.12
C SER A 76 6.92 -13.36 -8.88
N GLY A 77 6.51 -14.50 -9.44
CA GLY A 77 7.28 -15.75 -9.43
C GLY A 77 7.31 -16.48 -8.10
N MET A 78 6.50 -16.07 -7.13
CA MET A 78 6.45 -16.67 -5.79
C MET A 78 5.76 -18.04 -5.79
N SER A 79 6.28 -18.98 -5.00
CA SER A 79 5.55 -20.18 -4.61
C SER A 79 4.47 -19.83 -3.60
N LEU A 80 3.20 -20.03 -3.96
CA LEU A 80 2.04 -19.62 -3.17
C LEU A 80 1.25 -20.82 -2.68
N SER A 81 0.55 -20.65 -1.53
CA SER A 81 -0.44 -21.57 -1.01
C SER A 81 -1.71 -21.61 -1.89
N GLY A 82 -2.62 -22.52 -1.57
CA GLY A 82 -3.93 -22.57 -2.25
C GLY A 82 -4.72 -21.26 -2.15
N ASN A 83 -4.56 -20.49 -1.09
CA ASN A 83 -5.19 -19.19 -0.88
C ASN A 83 -4.45 -18.04 -1.59
N ARG A 84 -3.24 -18.30 -2.09
CA ARG A 84 -2.39 -17.33 -2.80
C ARG A 84 -2.17 -16.02 -2.04
N LEU A 85 -2.06 -16.10 -0.73
CA LEU A 85 -1.82 -14.95 0.12
C LEU A 85 -0.37 -14.47 -0.01
N LEU A 86 -0.20 -13.15 -0.05
CA LEU A 86 1.06 -12.45 -0.08
C LEU A 86 0.97 -11.25 0.86
N GLY A 87 1.86 -11.20 1.84
CA GLY A 87 2.12 -10.02 2.65
C GLY A 87 3.22 -9.18 2.00
N VAL A 88 3.03 -7.88 1.93
CA VAL A 88 3.99 -6.93 1.37
C VAL A 88 4.20 -5.79 2.34
N PHE A 89 5.46 -5.54 2.68
CA PHE A 89 5.89 -4.47 3.58
C PHE A 89 6.65 -3.42 2.77
N LEU A 90 6.24 -2.18 2.88
CA LEU A 90 7.01 -1.04 2.41
C LEU A 90 7.78 -0.45 3.59
N LEU A 91 9.09 -0.30 3.44
CA LEU A 91 10.01 0.03 4.53
C LEU A 91 10.88 1.22 4.14
N GLY A 92 11.28 2.01 5.13
CA GLY A 92 12.26 3.09 4.97
C GLY A 92 13.71 2.64 5.20
N SER A 93 13.89 1.46 5.80
CA SER A 93 15.21 0.88 6.11
C SER A 93 15.16 -0.64 6.02
N SER A 94 16.31 -1.28 6.00
CA SER A 94 16.47 -2.74 6.11
C SER A 94 17.18 -3.17 7.41
N ASN A 95 17.19 -2.33 8.42
CA ASN A 95 18.05 -2.52 9.61
C ASN A 95 17.34 -3.13 10.84
N GLY A 96 16.05 -3.39 10.77
CA GLY A 96 15.31 -4.13 11.77
C GLY A 96 14.59 -3.29 12.83
N ASN A 97 15.05 -2.15 13.25
CA ASN A 97 14.35 -1.26 14.18
C ASN A 97 14.11 0.10 13.54
N GLY A 98 12.87 0.59 13.58
CA GLY A 98 12.52 1.85 12.95
C GLY A 98 12.55 1.73 11.43
N ASP A 99 11.99 0.65 10.90
CA ASP A 99 11.94 0.41 9.46
C ASP A 99 10.73 1.05 8.79
N HIS A 100 9.82 1.61 9.57
CA HIS A 100 8.64 2.27 9.02
C HIS A 100 9.05 3.48 8.17
N PRO A 101 8.46 3.69 6.97
CA PRO A 101 8.82 4.82 6.12
C PRO A 101 8.69 6.18 6.80
N GLU A 102 7.78 6.32 7.74
CA GLU A 102 7.56 7.55 8.50
C GLU A 102 8.77 7.96 9.37
N ASP A 103 9.56 7.00 9.82
CA ASP A 103 10.81 7.25 10.56
C ASP A 103 11.87 7.98 9.70
N TYR A 104 11.67 7.94 8.38
CA TYR A 104 12.51 8.55 7.37
C TYR A 104 11.85 9.74 6.67
N GLY A 105 10.77 10.23 7.26
CA GLY A 105 10.07 11.45 6.80
C GLY A 105 9.06 11.23 5.67
N TRP A 106 8.85 9.99 5.22
CA TRP A 106 7.71 9.67 4.36
C TRP A 106 6.43 9.63 5.18
N ALA A 107 5.28 9.94 4.59
CA ALA A 107 3.99 9.62 5.19
C ALA A 107 3.15 8.81 4.21
N ILE A 108 2.51 7.76 4.69
CA ILE A 108 1.63 6.94 3.87
C ILE A 108 0.24 7.59 3.86
N LEU A 109 -0.13 8.16 2.72
CA LEU A 109 -1.44 8.76 2.52
C LEU A 109 -2.49 7.69 2.21
N GLN A 110 -2.09 6.67 1.45
CA GLN A 110 -2.94 5.54 1.15
C GLN A 110 -2.12 4.28 0.83
N ASP A 111 -2.52 3.16 1.39
CA ASP A 111 -2.05 1.84 1.04
C ASP A 111 -2.94 1.18 -0.03
N PRO A 112 -2.52 0.05 -0.64
CA PRO A 112 -3.30 -0.65 -1.66
C PRO A 112 -4.69 -1.14 -1.23
N ASN A 113 -4.96 -1.23 0.07
CA ASN A 113 -6.25 -1.64 0.63
C ASN A 113 -7.12 -0.43 1.05
N GLY A 114 -6.64 0.81 0.82
CA GLY A 114 -7.34 2.05 1.14
C GLY A 114 -7.14 2.56 2.57
N GLY A 115 -6.24 1.95 3.35
CA GLY A 115 -5.77 2.45 4.65
C GLY A 115 -4.50 3.29 4.51
N SER A 116 -3.73 3.40 5.59
CA SER A 116 -2.46 4.13 5.63
C SER A 116 -1.34 3.31 6.29
N HIS A 117 -1.29 2.02 5.97
CA HIS A 117 -0.35 1.08 6.56
C HIS A 117 0.84 0.83 5.63
N ASN A 118 2.00 0.58 6.20
CA ASN A 118 3.16 0.13 5.44
C ASN A 118 3.10 -1.35 5.06
N TYR A 119 2.15 -2.08 5.60
CA TYR A 119 1.90 -3.49 5.35
C TYR A 119 0.52 -3.73 4.76
N VAL A 120 0.45 -4.60 3.74
CA VAL A 120 -0.81 -5.10 3.19
C VAL A 120 -0.74 -6.60 2.95
N GLU A 121 -1.85 -7.29 3.13
CA GLU A 121 -2.05 -8.66 2.70
C GLU A 121 -2.98 -8.67 1.47
N VAL A 122 -2.57 -9.38 0.45
CA VAL A 122 -3.31 -9.44 -0.82
C VAL A 122 -3.37 -10.87 -1.37
N ILE A 123 -4.37 -11.13 -2.20
CA ILE A 123 -4.46 -12.38 -2.95
C ILE A 123 -3.82 -12.17 -4.31
N VAL A 124 -2.73 -12.90 -4.58
CA VAL A 124 -2.07 -12.83 -5.89
C VAL A 124 -2.95 -13.41 -6.98
N PRO A 125 -3.17 -12.72 -8.11
CA PRO A 125 -3.95 -13.23 -9.23
C PRO A 125 -3.41 -14.55 -9.79
N PRO A 126 -4.21 -15.30 -10.58
CA PRO A 126 -3.74 -16.53 -11.23
C PRO A 126 -2.53 -16.35 -12.15
N SER A 127 -2.28 -15.13 -12.62
CA SER A 127 -1.07 -14.79 -13.39
C SER A 127 0.23 -15.00 -12.60
N GLY A 128 0.16 -15.07 -11.26
CA GLY A 128 1.32 -15.19 -10.38
C GLY A 128 2.09 -13.89 -10.19
N SER A 129 1.52 -12.74 -10.59
CA SER A 129 2.10 -11.42 -10.41
C SER A 129 1.06 -10.45 -9.90
N VAL A 130 1.50 -9.51 -9.06
CA VAL A 130 0.67 -8.42 -8.53
C VAL A 130 1.49 -7.14 -8.50
N THR A 131 0.85 -6.02 -8.83
CA THR A 131 1.39 -4.68 -8.63
C THR A 131 0.50 -3.96 -7.63
N LEU A 132 1.12 -3.44 -6.59
CA LEU A 132 0.49 -2.73 -5.49
C LEU A 132 0.97 -1.28 -5.52
N THR A 133 0.07 -0.35 -5.22
CA THR A 133 0.41 1.08 -5.25
C THR A 133 0.13 1.70 -3.90
N TRP A 134 1.16 2.26 -3.28
CA TRP A 134 1.04 3.20 -2.17
C TRP A 134 1.04 4.61 -2.71
N VAL A 135 0.20 5.49 -2.17
CA VAL A 135 0.33 6.93 -2.34
C VAL A 135 0.98 7.48 -1.08
N MET A 136 2.11 8.12 -1.26
CA MET A 136 2.95 8.60 -0.17
C MET A 136 3.21 10.09 -0.30
N LEU A 137 3.30 10.78 0.84
CA LEU A 137 3.87 12.11 0.90
C LEU A 137 5.39 11.97 0.98
N ALA A 138 6.09 12.63 0.08
CA ALA A 138 7.56 12.64 0.10
C ALA A 138 8.08 13.43 1.29
N PRO A 139 9.28 13.09 1.81
CA PRO A 139 9.92 13.85 2.88
C PRO A 139 10.08 15.33 2.56
N GLU A 140 9.98 16.17 3.56
CA GLU A 140 10.33 17.59 3.45
C GLU A 140 11.84 17.81 3.16
N GLN A 141 12.67 16.87 3.61
CA GLN A 141 14.09 16.90 3.34
C GLN A 141 14.41 16.48 1.92
N THR A 142 15.02 17.36 1.15
CA THR A 142 15.49 17.08 -0.22
C THR A 142 16.76 16.22 -0.21
N GLY A 143 16.98 15.52 -1.33
CA GLY A 143 18.14 14.66 -1.56
C GLY A 143 17.75 13.18 -1.65
N LEU A 144 18.75 12.30 -1.60
CA LEU A 144 18.57 10.87 -1.80
C LEU A 144 17.90 10.22 -0.57
N GLN A 145 16.79 9.59 -0.80
CA GLN A 145 16.02 8.79 0.14
C GLN A 145 15.94 7.34 -0.35
N ASN A 146 15.74 6.39 0.56
CA ASN A 146 15.62 4.99 0.17
C ASN A 146 14.26 4.44 0.62
N LEU A 147 13.71 3.56 -0.22
CA LEU A 147 12.58 2.70 0.11
C LEU A 147 12.99 1.25 -0.09
N PHE A 148 12.49 0.38 0.76
CA PHE A 148 12.74 -1.05 0.71
C PHE A 148 11.41 -1.79 0.66
N VAL A 149 11.44 -3.02 0.19
CA VAL A 149 10.25 -3.87 0.21
C VAL A 149 10.64 -5.25 0.69
N GLU A 150 9.81 -5.77 1.55
CA GLU A 150 9.84 -7.16 1.98
C GLU A 150 8.55 -7.85 1.57
N ILE A 151 8.63 -9.11 1.17
CA ILE A 151 7.46 -9.93 0.87
C ILE A 151 7.43 -11.18 1.73
N HIS A 152 6.24 -11.55 2.18
CA HIS A 152 5.97 -12.79 2.89
C HIS A 152 4.98 -13.64 2.11
N HIS A 153 5.34 -14.88 1.85
CA HIS A 153 4.48 -15.85 1.19
C HIS A 153 4.83 -17.28 1.60
N GLY A 154 4.00 -18.23 1.28
CA GLY A 154 4.28 -19.64 1.59
C GLY A 154 3.38 -20.59 0.82
N VAL A 155 3.81 -21.86 0.72
CA VAL A 155 3.10 -22.92 -0.01
C VAL A 155 2.00 -23.60 0.82
N SER A 156 1.98 -23.37 2.14
CA SER A 156 0.97 -23.91 3.05
C SER A 156 0.84 -23.02 4.28
N PRO A 157 -0.37 -22.86 4.83
CA PRO A 157 -0.57 -22.09 6.06
C PRO A 157 0.22 -22.64 7.27
N ASN A 158 0.62 -23.90 7.21
CA ASN A 158 1.40 -24.57 8.27
C ASN A 158 2.85 -24.85 7.86
N SER A 159 3.32 -24.29 6.76
CA SER A 159 4.69 -24.53 6.34
C SER A 159 5.63 -23.52 6.99
N ASN A 160 6.75 -24.01 7.50
CA ASN A 160 7.86 -23.16 7.95
C ASN A 160 8.59 -22.49 6.76
N LYS A 161 8.07 -22.59 5.57
CA LYS A 161 8.60 -21.94 4.37
C LYS A 161 8.06 -20.54 4.24
N TRP A 162 8.30 -19.74 5.24
CA TRP A 162 8.23 -18.31 5.11
C TRP A 162 9.43 -17.89 4.29
N ALA A 163 9.16 -17.39 3.16
CA ALA A 163 10.19 -16.83 2.34
C ALA A 163 9.94 -15.34 2.28
N TYR A 164 10.95 -14.56 2.54
CA TYR A 164 10.90 -13.16 2.20
C TYR A 164 12.09 -12.78 1.34
N SER A 165 11.88 -11.77 0.52
CA SER A 165 12.92 -11.19 -0.28
C SER A 165 13.07 -9.73 0.15
N ALA A 166 14.11 -9.43 0.89
CA ALA A 166 14.46 -8.05 1.18
C ALA A 166 15.22 -7.48 -0.02
N LEU A 167 14.83 -6.31 -0.47
CA LEU A 167 15.67 -5.52 -1.35
C LEU A 167 16.85 -5.00 -0.53
N THR A 168 17.96 -5.73 -0.55
CA THR A 168 19.19 -5.37 0.19
C THR A 168 19.81 -4.07 -0.26
N ARG A 169 19.44 -3.60 -1.44
CA ARG A 169 19.72 -2.26 -1.93
C ARG A 169 18.39 -1.57 -2.10
N GLY A 170 18.06 -0.65 -1.21
CA GLY A 170 16.85 0.10 -1.33
C GLY A 170 16.70 0.77 -2.70
N TYR A 171 15.48 0.96 -3.12
CA TYR A 171 15.19 1.83 -4.26
C TYR A 171 15.46 3.27 -3.84
N THR A 172 16.40 3.91 -4.53
CA THR A 172 16.79 5.29 -4.20
C THR A 172 15.91 6.27 -4.96
N VAL A 173 15.29 7.17 -4.21
CA VAL A 173 14.47 8.29 -4.70
C VAL A 173 15.22 9.57 -4.46
N ASP A 174 15.36 10.41 -5.48
CA ASP A 174 15.93 11.75 -5.35
C ASP A 174 14.80 12.77 -5.15
N VAL A 175 14.62 13.21 -3.91
CA VAL A 175 13.58 14.18 -3.52
C VAL A 175 14.07 15.58 -3.87
N GLN A 176 13.38 16.21 -4.83
CA GLN A 176 13.73 17.53 -5.36
C GLN A 176 13.00 18.66 -4.61
N PRO A 177 13.54 19.88 -4.61
CA PRO A 177 12.81 21.06 -4.18
C PRO A 177 11.54 21.26 -5.03
N VAL A 178 10.47 21.75 -4.41
CA VAL A 178 9.21 22.04 -5.11
C VAL A 178 9.40 23.22 -6.07
N PRO A 179 9.18 23.04 -7.38
CA PRO A 179 9.21 24.14 -8.33
C PRO A 179 7.93 24.98 -8.27
N ASP A 180 8.05 26.28 -8.58
CA ASP A 180 6.93 27.23 -8.52
C ASP A 180 5.78 26.86 -9.47
N ASN A 181 6.08 26.16 -10.56
CA ASN A 181 5.12 25.75 -11.58
C ASN A 181 4.59 24.32 -11.38
N LEU A 182 4.78 23.70 -10.21
CA LEU A 182 4.31 22.34 -9.96
C LEU A 182 2.77 22.27 -10.09
N PRO A 183 2.23 21.34 -10.89
CA PRO A 183 0.78 21.18 -11.00
C PRO A 183 0.20 20.55 -9.71
N GLY A 184 -1.05 20.86 -9.42
CA GLY A 184 -1.73 20.33 -8.24
C GLY A 184 -3.16 20.83 -8.12
N PHE A 185 -3.83 20.51 -7.03
CA PHE A 185 -5.13 21.07 -6.72
C PHE A 185 -5.04 22.56 -6.36
N ALA A 186 -6.09 23.31 -6.66
CA ALA A 186 -6.25 24.66 -6.12
C ALA A 186 -6.34 24.59 -4.59
N PHE A 187 -5.75 25.57 -3.92
CA PHE A 187 -5.65 25.55 -2.44
C PHE A 187 -7.00 25.62 -1.72
N ASP A 188 -8.00 26.18 -2.40
CA ASP A 188 -9.37 26.36 -1.89
C ASP A 188 -10.35 25.31 -2.41
N TRP A 189 -9.87 24.30 -3.14
CA TRP A 189 -10.72 23.25 -3.67
C TRP A 189 -10.85 22.08 -2.70
N THR A 190 -12.06 21.60 -2.57
CA THR A 190 -12.41 20.36 -1.85
C THR A 190 -13.36 19.54 -2.72
N PRO A 191 -13.28 18.20 -2.67
CA PRO A 191 -14.21 17.34 -3.40
C PRO A 191 -15.66 17.61 -3.00
N GLU A 192 -16.54 17.72 -3.98
CA GLU A 192 -17.97 17.88 -3.73
C GLU A 192 -18.60 16.54 -3.34
N MET A 193 -19.62 16.61 -2.47
CA MET A 193 -20.45 15.44 -2.17
C MET A 193 -21.28 15.05 -3.38
N ARG A 194 -21.22 13.77 -3.76
CA ARG A 194 -21.97 13.24 -4.90
C ARG A 194 -23.31 12.65 -4.47
N VAL A 195 -24.27 12.69 -5.37
CA VAL A 195 -25.59 12.07 -5.17
C VAL A 195 -25.52 10.62 -5.65
N THR A 196 -25.94 9.67 -4.80
CA THR A 196 -26.01 8.25 -5.17
C THR A 196 -27.04 7.99 -6.26
N GLY A 197 -26.77 7.03 -7.13
CA GLY A 197 -27.69 6.61 -8.18
C GLY A 197 -27.73 7.49 -9.43
N VAL A 198 -26.82 8.44 -9.54
CA VAL A 198 -26.75 9.36 -10.70
C VAL A 198 -25.31 9.47 -11.17
N ASP A 199 -25.09 9.25 -12.46
CA ASP A 199 -23.82 9.65 -13.10
C ASP A 199 -23.75 11.18 -13.04
N SER A 200 -22.67 11.69 -12.50
CA SER A 200 -22.53 13.13 -12.35
C SER A 200 -21.10 13.59 -12.60
N PRO A 201 -20.93 14.74 -13.24
CA PRO A 201 -19.63 15.35 -13.32
C PRO A 201 -19.15 15.73 -11.92
N THR A 202 -17.87 15.58 -11.68
CA THR A 202 -17.17 16.05 -10.49
C THR A 202 -16.22 17.15 -10.92
N GLU A 203 -16.41 18.35 -10.39
CA GLU A 203 -15.53 19.48 -10.67
C GLU A 203 -14.19 19.27 -9.94
N ILE A 204 -13.11 19.50 -10.67
CA ILE A 204 -11.74 19.45 -10.16
C ILE A 204 -11.07 20.78 -10.48
N ARG A 205 -10.70 21.52 -9.45
CA ARG A 205 -9.98 22.79 -9.62
C ARG A 205 -8.50 22.58 -9.37
N THR A 206 -7.72 23.01 -10.35
CA THR A 206 -6.27 22.81 -10.36
C THR A 206 -5.51 24.12 -10.42
N ARG A 207 -4.22 24.05 -10.17
CA ARG A 207 -3.25 25.12 -10.43
C ARG A 207 -2.12 24.55 -11.26
N ASN A 208 -1.57 25.34 -12.17
CA ASN A 208 -0.44 24.98 -13.03
C ASN A 208 -0.63 23.71 -13.87
N ALA A 209 -1.84 23.17 -14.00
CA ALA A 209 -2.12 21.98 -14.79
C ALA A 209 -2.52 22.34 -16.22
N THR A 210 -2.03 21.59 -17.19
CA THR A 210 -2.46 21.64 -18.59
C THR A 210 -3.22 20.38 -19.00
N SER A 211 -3.20 19.36 -18.17
CA SER A 211 -4.00 18.15 -18.32
C SER A 211 -4.33 17.53 -16.96
N VAL A 212 -5.47 16.87 -16.90
CA VAL A 212 -5.93 16.11 -15.74
C VAL A 212 -6.41 14.75 -16.22
N THR A 213 -6.02 13.70 -15.52
CA THR A 213 -6.58 12.36 -15.67
C THR A 213 -7.20 11.92 -14.36
N VAL A 214 -8.28 11.17 -14.44
CA VAL A 214 -8.98 10.65 -13.27
C VAL A 214 -9.20 9.16 -13.44
N GLN A 215 -8.84 8.42 -12.42
CA GLN A 215 -9.14 7.00 -12.32
C GLN A 215 -10.12 6.79 -11.16
N TRP A 216 -11.03 5.85 -11.30
CA TRP A 216 -11.99 5.50 -10.26
C TRP A 216 -12.07 3.99 -10.07
N MET A 217 -12.51 3.57 -8.90
CA MET A 217 -12.63 2.18 -8.51
C MET A 217 -13.81 2.02 -7.54
N LEU A 218 -14.61 0.99 -7.73
CA LEU A 218 -15.64 0.61 -6.76
C LEU A 218 -15.06 -0.32 -5.70
N GLU A 219 -15.66 -0.30 -4.52
CA GLU A 219 -15.31 -1.20 -3.43
C GLU A 219 -15.37 -2.67 -3.89
N GLY A 220 -14.26 -3.40 -3.68
CA GLY A 220 -14.13 -4.80 -4.10
C GLY A 220 -13.56 -4.99 -5.51
N GLU A 221 -13.34 -3.96 -6.28
CA GLU A 221 -12.59 -4.02 -7.53
C GLU A 221 -11.08 -3.99 -7.30
N TRP A 222 -10.34 -4.56 -8.24
CA TRP A 222 -8.88 -4.69 -8.18
C TRP A 222 -8.15 -3.86 -9.22
N LEU A 223 -8.88 -3.31 -10.18
CA LEU A 223 -8.32 -2.53 -11.27
C LEU A 223 -9.09 -1.23 -11.39
N PRO A 224 -8.39 -0.10 -11.47
CA PRO A 224 -9.03 1.18 -11.70
C PRO A 224 -9.56 1.30 -13.12
N HIS A 225 -10.57 2.14 -13.28
CA HIS A 225 -11.16 2.53 -14.55
C HIS A 225 -10.81 3.99 -14.84
N ASP A 226 -10.56 4.32 -16.09
CA ASP A 226 -10.35 5.69 -16.49
C ASP A 226 -11.69 6.43 -16.60
N ALA A 227 -11.75 7.65 -16.05
CA ALA A 227 -12.89 8.54 -16.23
C ALA A 227 -12.74 9.36 -17.50
N GLU A 228 -13.86 9.73 -18.10
CA GLU A 228 -13.89 10.75 -19.14
C GLU A 228 -13.70 12.13 -18.50
N VAL A 229 -12.64 12.84 -18.89
CA VAL A 229 -12.29 14.15 -18.34
C VAL A 229 -12.36 15.21 -19.44
N SER A 230 -13.01 16.32 -19.15
CA SER A 230 -13.08 17.51 -20.01
C SER A 230 -12.76 18.76 -19.21
N GLY A 231 -12.28 19.79 -19.86
CA GLY A 231 -11.94 21.06 -19.23
C GLY A 231 -10.69 21.70 -19.80
N ALA A 232 -10.33 22.84 -19.26
CA ALA A 232 -9.11 23.56 -19.60
C ALA A 232 -8.75 24.59 -18.53
N GLY A 233 -7.45 24.91 -18.42
CA GLY A 233 -6.97 25.87 -17.44
C GLY A 233 -7.10 25.34 -16.02
N ASP A 234 -7.83 26.04 -15.17
CA ASP A 234 -7.91 25.73 -13.76
C ASP A 234 -9.15 24.90 -13.37
N VAL A 235 -10.04 24.59 -14.31
CA VAL A 235 -11.30 23.89 -14.05
C VAL A 235 -11.48 22.72 -15.00
N TRP A 236 -11.72 21.56 -14.42
CA TRP A 236 -11.90 20.29 -15.09
C TRP A 236 -13.14 19.59 -14.57
N GLU A 237 -13.76 18.79 -15.40
CA GLU A 237 -14.89 17.95 -15.03
C GLU A 237 -14.56 16.48 -15.36
N ALA A 238 -14.68 15.60 -14.39
CA ALA A 238 -14.56 14.16 -14.57
C ALA A 238 -15.92 13.51 -14.46
N MET A 239 -16.31 12.74 -15.46
CA MET A 239 -17.56 11.98 -15.41
C MET A 239 -17.32 10.69 -14.62
N LEU A 240 -17.91 10.63 -13.43
CA LEU A 240 -17.82 9.47 -12.56
C LEU A 240 -19.15 8.71 -12.53
N PRO A 241 -19.14 7.36 -12.52
CA PRO A 241 -20.37 6.56 -12.57
C PRO A 241 -21.23 6.73 -11.32
N ALA A 242 -22.49 6.37 -11.46
CA ALA A 242 -23.40 6.26 -10.34
C ALA A 242 -22.97 5.15 -9.37
N THR A 243 -23.01 5.44 -8.07
CA THR A 243 -22.92 4.41 -7.04
C THR A 243 -24.31 3.95 -6.64
N ILE A 244 -24.49 2.65 -6.41
CA ILE A 244 -25.78 2.05 -6.04
C ILE A 244 -25.70 1.51 -4.62
N GLY A 245 -26.67 1.86 -3.79
CA GLY A 245 -26.72 1.41 -2.41
C GLY A 245 -25.57 1.93 -1.58
N ASP A 246 -24.96 1.05 -0.79
CA ASP A 246 -23.85 1.36 0.12
C ASP A 246 -22.47 1.16 -0.55
N THR A 247 -22.41 0.94 -1.86
CA THR A 247 -21.15 0.77 -2.58
C THR A 247 -20.33 2.04 -2.53
N ARG A 248 -19.12 1.97 -2.02
CA ARG A 248 -18.17 3.07 -2.00
C ARG A 248 -17.42 3.14 -3.32
N MET A 249 -17.18 4.35 -3.78
CA MET A 249 -16.30 4.64 -4.89
C MET A 249 -15.17 5.53 -4.41
N GLN A 250 -13.99 5.21 -4.86
CA GLN A 250 -12.82 6.06 -4.70
C GLN A 250 -12.38 6.54 -6.08
N TYR A 251 -11.82 7.71 -6.17
CA TYR A 251 -11.19 8.19 -7.40
C TYR A 251 -9.87 8.88 -7.10
N GLN A 252 -8.95 8.78 -8.02
CA GLN A 252 -7.62 9.37 -7.94
C GLN A 252 -7.42 10.32 -9.10
N VAL A 253 -6.82 11.46 -8.82
CA VAL A 253 -6.56 12.50 -9.80
C VAL A 253 -5.07 12.64 -10.04
N THR A 254 -4.66 12.66 -11.30
CA THR A 254 -3.31 13.03 -11.71
C THR A 254 -3.36 14.34 -12.45
N THR A 255 -2.60 15.33 -11.98
CA THR A 255 -2.45 16.63 -12.62
C THR A 255 -1.10 16.70 -13.33
N SER A 256 -1.06 17.25 -14.54
CA SER A 256 0.20 17.42 -15.30
C SER A 256 0.25 18.74 -16.02
N ASN A 257 1.45 19.28 -16.21
CA ASN A 257 1.68 20.44 -17.07
C ASN A 257 2.63 20.13 -18.25
N GLY A 258 2.89 18.84 -18.49
CA GLY A 258 3.79 18.36 -19.54
C GLY A 258 5.26 18.30 -19.11
N GLU A 259 5.65 19.04 -18.08
CA GLU A 259 6.98 18.97 -17.46
C GLU A 259 6.94 18.13 -16.20
N PHE A 260 5.90 18.33 -15.38
CA PHE A 260 5.69 17.62 -14.12
C PHE A 260 4.32 16.90 -14.13
N SER A 261 4.25 15.82 -13.38
CA SER A 261 3.02 15.07 -13.16
C SER A 261 2.93 14.69 -11.68
N ILE A 262 1.81 14.99 -11.04
CA ILE A 262 1.57 14.73 -9.63
C ILE A 262 0.30 13.91 -9.48
N VAL A 263 0.44 12.75 -8.86
CA VAL A 263 -0.70 11.93 -8.44
C VAL A 263 -1.23 12.44 -7.11
N GLN A 264 -2.53 12.58 -6.99
CA GLN A 264 -3.19 12.92 -5.73
C GLN A 264 -3.66 11.65 -5.02
N PRO A 265 -3.78 11.66 -3.68
CA PRO A 265 -4.39 10.55 -2.96
C PRO A 265 -5.77 10.21 -3.52
N TRP A 266 -6.22 8.98 -3.30
CA TRP A 266 -7.60 8.59 -3.58
C TRP A 266 -8.56 9.40 -2.69
N LEU A 267 -9.61 9.91 -3.29
CA LEU A 267 -10.62 10.77 -2.65
C LEU A 267 -11.93 10.01 -2.42
#